data_26e1f0497d0ecec39fc945c6534d555f
#
_entry.id   26e1f0497d0ecec39fc945c6534d555f
#
_cell.length_a   1.000
_cell.length_b   1.000
_cell.length_c   1.000
_cell.angle_alpha   90.00
_cell.angle_beta   90.00
_cell.angle_gamma   90.00
#
_symmetry.space_group_name_H-M   'P 1'
#
loop_
_entity.id
_entity.type
_entity.pdbx_description
1 polymer ?
#
loop_
_entity_poly.entity_id
_entity_poly.type
_entity_poly.pdbx_seq_one_letter_code
_entity_poly.pdbx_strand_id
1 'polypeptide(L)'
;MNTNELIKRWKAEERIAYIHGWDFSHIAGRYAEEDDLPWDYRETILRHLKPEMKVLDIDTGGGEFLLSLNHPHGNTAATENYQPNVELCREVLLPLGIDFRPADGGGKLPFDDGSFDMVINRHGDFNAEEIYRVLKPGGLFITQQVGAENDRELVELLCGETELPFPEQYLDVTTRKFRDTGFGILETQGVLSSHPVLRCGRAGLACSRHRMGIPRILGGYPPGSAAERPADPGAKQ
;
A
#
# COMPACT_ATOMS: atom_id res chain seq x y z
N MET A 1 -3.16 -19.49 -34.83
CA MET A 1 -4.29 -19.52 -33.87
C MET A 1 -5.33 -18.55 -34.40
N ASN A 2 -6.57 -18.97 -34.55
CA ASN A 2 -7.62 -18.08 -35.04
C ASN A 2 -8.17 -17.19 -33.90
N THR A 3 -8.86 -16.11 -34.26
CA THR A 3 -9.38 -15.13 -33.30
C THR A 3 -10.28 -15.76 -32.22
N ASN A 4 -11.11 -16.77 -32.60
CA ASN A 4 -12.00 -17.43 -31.64
C ASN A 4 -11.25 -18.29 -30.62
N GLU A 5 -10.16 -18.93 -31.00
CA GLU A 5 -9.28 -19.67 -30.09
C GLU A 5 -8.55 -18.72 -29.13
N LEU A 6 -8.15 -17.55 -29.64
CA LEU A 6 -7.51 -16.52 -28.84
C LEU A 6 -8.48 -15.98 -27.76
N ILE A 7 -9.71 -15.64 -28.14
CA ILE A 7 -10.76 -15.17 -27.24
C ILE A 7 -11.10 -16.23 -26.18
N LYS A 8 -11.22 -17.50 -26.56
CA LYS A 8 -11.46 -18.59 -25.60
C LYS A 8 -10.36 -18.68 -24.56
N ARG A 9 -9.11 -18.54 -25.00
CA ARG A 9 -7.94 -18.57 -24.12
C ARG A 9 -7.93 -17.37 -23.16
N TRP A 10 -8.18 -16.17 -23.64
CA TRP A 10 -8.26 -14.99 -22.79
C TRP A 10 -9.36 -15.09 -21.75
N LYS A 11 -10.55 -15.56 -22.12
CA LYS A 11 -11.64 -15.82 -21.17
C LYS A 11 -11.31 -16.90 -20.13
N ALA A 12 -10.47 -17.87 -20.49
CA ALA A 12 -9.99 -18.87 -19.52
C ALA A 12 -9.00 -18.24 -18.54
N GLU A 13 -8.09 -17.39 -19.00
CA GLU A 13 -7.15 -16.63 -18.14
C GLU A 13 -7.92 -15.67 -17.21
N GLU A 14 -8.92 -14.95 -17.72
CA GLU A 14 -9.76 -14.05 -16.92
C GLU A 14 -10.44 -14.77 -15.74
N ARG A 15 -10.87 -16.02 -15.93
CA ARG A 15 -11.52 -16.81 -14.87
C ARG A 15 -10.59 -17.22 -13.73
N ILE A 16 -9.30 -17.32 -13.99
CA ILE A 16 -8.30 -17.71 -12.99
C ILE A 16 -7.52 -16.51 -12.44
N ALA A 17 -7.76 -15.32 -12.99
CA ALA A 17 -7.08 -14.08 -12.58
C ALA A 17 -7.67 -13.48 -11.28
N TYR A 18 -8.06 -14.33 -10.33
CA TYR A 18 -8.45 -13.90 -8.99
C TYR A 18 -7.20 -13.74 -8.13
N ILE A 19 -7.02 -12.55 -7.58
CA ILE A 19 -5.94 -12.26 -6.65
C ILE A 19 -6.40 -12.62 -5.24
N HIS A 20 -5.64 -13.50 -4.58
CA HIS A 20 -5.75 -13.76 -3.14
C HIS A 20 -4.45 -13.29 -2.50
N GLY A 21 -4.51 -12.32 -1.61
CA GLY A 21 -3.32 -11.65 -1.11
C GLY A 21 -2.54 -11.00 -2.26
N TRP A 22 -1.22 -11.16 -2.26
CA TRP A 22 -0.31 -10.75 -3.33
C TRP A 22 0.23 -11.94 -4.13
N ASP A 23 -0.54 -13.02 -4.26
CA ASP A 23 -0.13 -14.19 -5.05
C ASP A 23 -0.37 -13.98 -6.55
N PHE A 24 0.71 -13.72 -7.27
CA PHE A 24 0.77 -13.61 -8.73
C PHE A 24 1.40 -14.84 -9.39
N SER A 25 1.53 -15.96 -8.68
CA SER A 25 2.22 -17.16 -9.14
C SER A 25 1.67 -17.70 -10.46
N HIS A 26 0.37 -17.54 -10.74
CA HIS A 26 -0.28 -18.01 -11.98
C HIS A 26 0.23 -17.29 -13.24
N ILE A 27 0.83 -16.10 -13.12
CA ILE A 27 1.46 -15.38 -14.23
C ILE A 27 2.98 -15.41 -14.18
N ALA A 28 3.57 -16.23 -13.32
CA ALA A 28 5.01 -16.37 -13.20
C ALA A 28 5.66 -16.67 -14.55
N GLY A 29 6.74 -15.96 -14.88
CA GLY A 29 7.45 -16.07 -16.15
C GLY A 29 6.75 -15.40 -17.36
N ARG A 30 5.65 -14.68 -17.15
CA ARG A 30 4.94 -13.90 -18.17
C ARG A 30 5.32 -12.42 -18.15
N TYR A 31 5.94 -11.96 -17.08
CA TYR A 31 6.46 -10.60 -16.90
C TYR A 31 7.81 -10.66 -16.20
N ALA A 32 8.56 -9.62 -16.31
CA ALA A 32 9.73 -9.37 -15.50
C ALA A 32 9.51 -8.04 -14.77
N GLU A 33 9.81 -8.03 -13.51
CA GLU A 33 9.85 -6.83 -12.68
C GLU A 33 11.32 -6.45 -12.51
N GLU A 34 11.66 -5.19 -12.78
CA GLU A 34 12.98 -4.67 -12.45
C GLU A 34 13.00 -4.41 -10.95
N ASP A 35 13.95 -5.02 -10.25
CA ASP A 35 14.19 -4.83 -8.81
C ASP A 35 15.30 -3.76 -8.63
N ASP A 36 15.04 -2.59 -9.26
CA ASP A 36 15.97 -1.47 -9.31
C ASP A 36 15.55 -0.26 -8.48
N LEU A 37 14.57 -0.43 -7.60
CA LEU A 37 14.18 0.62 -6.68
C LEU A 37 15.37 1.05 -5.82
N PRO A 38 15.68 2.36 -5.72
CA PRO A 38 16.82 2.84 -4.93
C PRO A 38 16.62 2.70 -3.41
N TRP A 39 15.56 2.06 -2.98
CA TRP A 39 15.26 1.73 -1.59
C TRP A 39 14.68 0.33 -1.47
N ASP A 40 14.84 -0.27 -0.30
CA ASP A 40 14.14 -1.46 0.16
C ASP A 40 13.11 -1.05 1.23
N TYR A 41 11.82 -1.27 0.95
CA TYR A 41 10.73 -0.90 1.86
C TYR A 41 10.80 -1.66 3.18
N ARG A 42 11.13 -2.96 3.13
CA ARG A 42 11.28 -3.79 4.32
C ARG A 42 12.44 -3.33 5.19
N GLU A 43 13.61 -3.13 4.61
CA GLU A 43 14.80 -2.65 5.31
C GLU A 43 14.57 -1.27 5.94
N THR A 44 13.71 -0.46 5.31
CA THR A 44 13.33 0.83 5.86
C THR A 44 12.52 0.70 7.14
N ILE A 45 11.50 -0.15 7.11
CA ILE A 45 10.71 -0.42 8.29
C ILE A 45 11.61 -0.97 9.39
N LEU A 46 12.44 -1.99 9.09
CA LEU A 46 13.30 -2.66 10.06
C LEU A 46 14.34 -1.73 10.71
N ARG A 47 14.80 -0.67 10.03
CA ARG A 47 15.70 0.32 10.64
C ARG A 47 15.07 1.09 11.80
N HIS A 48 13.75 1.19 11.83
CA HIS A 48 13.01 1.94 12.85
C HIS A 48 12.20 1.04 13.78
N LEU A 49 11.92 -0.18 13.36
CA LEU A 49 11.08 -1.12 14.09
C LEU A 49 11.82 -1.69 15.31
N LYS A 50 11.15 -1.63 16.46
CA LYS A 50 11.63 -2.25 17.71
C LYS A 50 10.58 -3.22 18.24
N PRO A 51 10.98 -4.31 18.93
CA PRO A 51 10.04 -5.36 19.36
C PRO A 51 8.91 -4.87 20.28
N GLU A 52 9.14 -3.83 21.05
CA GLU A 52 8.17 -3.23 21.97
C GLU A 52 7.16 -2.29 21.31
N MET A 53 7.39 -1.87 20.06
CA MET A 53 6.49 -0.97 19.34
C MET A 53 5.19 -1.66 18.98
N LYS A 54 4.08 -0.93 19.05
CA LYS A 54 2.81 -1.33 18.45
C LYS A 54 2.76 -0.87 17.01
N VAL A 55 2.55 -1.81 16.09
CA VAL A 55 2.56 -1.60 14.64
C VAL A 55 1.19 -1.86 14.06
N LEU A 56 0.74 -1.00 13.16
CA LEU A 56 -0.45 -1.19 12.32
C LEU A 56 -0.03 -1.27 10.85
N ASP A 57 -0.48 -2.30 10.15
CA ASP A 57 -0.39 -2.42 8.68
C ASP A 57 -1.77 -2.15 8.07
N ILE A 58 -1.88 -1.11 7.26
CA ILE A 58 -3.13 -0.72 6.59
C ILE A 58 -3.16 -1.34 5.19
N ASP A 59 -4.29 -1.96 4.83
CA ASP A 59 -4.49 -2.69 3.58
C ASP A 59 -3.41 -3.77 3.37
N THR A 60 -3.35 -4.69 4.36
CA THR A 60 -2.26 -5.66 4.52
C THR A 60 -2.21 -6.75 3.42
N GLY A 61 -3.23 -6.82 2.55
CA GLY A 61 -3.40 -7.92 1.62
C GLY A 61 -3.71 -9.23 2.34
N GLY A 62 -2.92 -10.27 2.11
CA GLY A 62 -3.02 -11.54 2.85
C GLY A 62 -2.20 -11.58 4.15
N GLY A 63 -1.48 -10.50 4.47
CA GLY A 63 -0.60 -10.43 5.64
C GLY A 63 0.82 -10.96 5.40
N GLU A 64 1.14 -11.40 4.19
CA GLU A 64 2.44 -12.04 3.88
C GLU A 64 3.60 -11.08 4.16
N PHE A 65 3.49 -9.82 3.75
CA PHE A 65 4.52 -8.82 4.01
C PHE A 65 4.64 -8.52 5.50
N LEU A 66 3.51 -8.32 6.20
CA LEU A 66 3.47 -8.07 7.63
C LEU A 66 4.16 -9.18 8.43
N LEU A 67 3.84 -10.44 8.12
CA LEU A 67 4.45 -11.62 8.75
C LEU A 67 5.95 -11.72 8.47
N SER A 68 6.40 -11.27 7.28
CA SER A 68 7.82 -11.28 6.93
C SER A 68 8.69 -10.35 7.80
N LEU A 69 8.08 -9.38 8.49
CA LEU A 69 8.79 -8.49 9.42
C LEU A 69 9.22 -9.20 10.70
N ASN A 70 8.66 -10.37 11.00
CA ASN A 70 8.91 -11.14 12.23
C ASN A 70 8.72 -10.34 13.52
N HIS A 71 7.76 -9.40 13.50
CA HIS A 71 7.43 -8.59 14.67
C HIS A 71 6.58 -9.38 15.68
N PRO A 72 6.67 -9.11 17.01
CA PRO A 72 5.83 -9.80 18.01
C PRO A 72 4.34 -9.63 17.69
N HIS A 73 3.63 -10.74 17.51
CA HIS A 73 2.24 -10.74 17.06
C HIS A 73 1.29 -9.97 18.01
N GLY A 74 1.52 -10.03 19.32
CA GLY A 74 0.74 -9.28 20.31
C GLY A 74 0.94 -7.76 20.26
N ASN A 75 1.93 -7.28 19.50
CA ASN A 75 2.21 -5.87 19.24
C ASN A 75 1.86 -5.48 17.79
N THR A 76 1.19 -6.36 17.05
CA THR A 76 0.88 -6.18 15.63
C THR A 76 -0.62 -6.10 15.41
N ALA A 77 -1.04 -5.13 14.61
CA ALA A 77 -2.40 -4.98 14.13
C ALA A 77 -2.41 -4.85 12.60
N ALA A 78 -3.55 -5.16 11.98
CA ALA A 78 -3.73 -5.03 10.54
C ALA A 78 -5.16 -4.67 10.16
N THR A 79 -5.33 -3.97 9.03
CA THR A 79 -6.63 -3.77 8.38
C THR A 79 -6.60 -4.25 6.94
N GLU A 80 -7.78 -4.56 6.41
CA GLU A 80 -8.01 -4.93 5.01
C GLU A 80 -9.50 -4.77 4.71
N ASN A 81 -9.84 -4.37 3.49
CA ASN A 81 -11.24 -4.14 3.07
C ASN A 81 -11.70 -5.03 1.91
N TYR A 82 -10.79 -5.57 1.12
CA TYR A 82 -11.14 -6.49 0.04
C TYR A 82 -11.58 -7.83 0.60
N GLN A 83 -12.86 -8.18 0.42
CA GLN A 83 -13.49 -9.32 1.11
C GLN A 83 -12.71 -10.65 1.03
N PRO A 84 -12.13 -11.07 -0.12
CA PRO A 84 -11.31 -12.28 -0.17
C PRO A 84 -10.07 -12.23 0.73
N ASN A 85 -9.41 -11.07 0.82
CA ASN A 85 -8.27 -10.87 1.70
C ASN A 85 -8.69 -10.78 3.17
N VAL A 86 -9.86 -10.19 3.46
CA VAL A 86 -10.43 -10.18 4.81
C VAL A 86 -10.64 -11.60 5.34
N GLU A 87 -11.15 -12.50 4.52
CA GLU A 87 -11.32 -13.92 4.88
C GLU A 87 -9.97 -14.59 5.13
N LEU A 88 -9.02 -14.38 4.23
CA LEU A 88 -7.66 -14.89 4.36
C LEU A 88 -6.97 -14.37 5.64
N CYS A 89 -7.07 -13.07 5.93
CA CYS A 89 -6.51 -12.48 7.15
C CYS A 89 -7.13 -13.06 8.42
N ARG A 90 -8.43 -13.34 8.42
CA ARG A 90 -9.08 -14.02 9.56
C ARG A 90 -8.54 -15.42 9.79
N GLU A 91 -8.24 -16.14 8.72
CA GLU A 91 -7.68 -17.49 8.79
C GLU A 91 -6.19 -17.50 9.18
N VAL A 92 -5.43 -16.51 8.72
CA VAL A 92 -3.96 -16.49 8.88
C VAL A 92 -3.54 -15.65 10.09
N LEU A 93 -4.07 -14.44 10.26
CA LEU A 93 -3.56 -13.47 11.26
C LEU A 93 -4.19 -13.66 12.65
N LEU A 94 -5.51 -13.87 12.72
CA LEU A 94 -6.18 -14.02 14.03
C LEU A 94 -5.66 -15.19 14.87
N PRO A 95 -5.41 -16.40 14.31
CA PRO A 95 -4.85 -17.50 15.10
C PRO A 95 -3.47 -17.22 15.67
N LEU A 96 -2.71 -16.31 15.06
CA LEU A 96 -1.39 -15.89 15.54
C LEU A 96 -1.47 -14.85 16.67
N GLY A 97 -2.67 -14.31 16.96
CA GLY A 97 -2.86 -13.27 17.97
C GLY A 97 -2.61 -11.84 17.46
N ILE A 98 -2.60 -11.63 16.14
CA ILE A 98 -2.53 -10.31 15.52
C ILE A 98 -3.93 -9.67 15.60
N ASP A 99 -4.01 -8.39 15.99
CA ASP A 99 -5.28 -7.63 16.07
C ASP A 99 -5.75 -7.23 14.66
N PHE A 100 -6.42 -8.14 13.98
CA PHE A 100 -6.95 -7.89 12.64
C PHE A 100 -8.39 -7.38 12.71
N ARG A 101 -8.63 -6.22 12.06
CA ARG A 101 -9.95 -5.59 11.99
C ARG A 101 -10.27 -5.17 10.56
N PRO A 102 -11.34 -5.70 9.93
CA PRO A 102 -11.75 -5.25 8.60
C PRO A 102 -12.05 -3.76 8.58
N ALA A 103 -11.36 -3.00 7.74
CA ALA A 103 -11.57 -1.57 7.56
C ALA A 103 -10.98 -1.09 6.24
N ASP A 104 -11.58 -0.04 5.69
CA ASP A 104 -11.08 0.72 4.54
C ASP A 104 -9.98 1.67 5.02
N GLY A 105 -8.80 1.59 4.42
CA GLY A 105 -7.66 2.43 4.75
C GLY A 105 -7.89 3.92 4.48
N GLY A 106 -8.70 4.24 3.47
CA GLY A 106 -9.14 5.61 3.16
C GLY A 106 -10.22 6.16 4.10
N GLY A 107 -10.84 5.29 4.91
CA GLY A 107 -11.90 5.62 5.86
C GLY A 107 -11.42 5.81 7.29
N LYS A 108 -12.36 5.71 8.23
CA LYS A 108 -12.08 5.76 9.66
C LYS A 108 -11.49 4.43 10.14
N LEU A 109 -10.32 4.49 10.75
CA LEU A 109 -9.66 3.31 11.30
C LEU A 109 -10.31 2.88 12.64
N PRO A 110 -10.56 1.57 12.86
CA PRO A 110 -11.26 1.04 14.03
C PRO A 110 -10.36 0.90 15.27
N PHE A 111 -9.49 1.88 15.50
CA PHE A 111 -8.54 1.93 16.60
C PHE A 111 -8.64 3.27 17.35
N ASP A 112 -8.27 3.25 18.62
CA ASP A 112 -8.27 4.45 19.46
C ASP A 112 -7.12 5.40 19.07
N ASP A 113 -7.26 6.66 19.46
CA ASP A 113 -6.25 7.69 19.30
C ASP A 113 -4.92 7.29 19.97
N GLY A 114 -3.80 7.55 19.32
CA GLY A 114 -2.48 7.32 19.90
C GLY A 114 -2.20 5.86 20.26
N SER A 115 -2.74 4.91 19.50
CA SER A 115 -2.57 3.48 19.74
C SER A 115 -1.27 2.91 19.26
N PHE A 116 -0.67 3.49 18.21
CA PHE A 116 0.46 2.88 17.49
C PHE A 116 1.71 3.72 17.55
N ASP A 117 2.86 3.04 17.64
CA ASP A 117 4.18 3.64 17.53
C ASP A 117 4.61 3.74 16.06
N MET A 118 4.12 2.84 15.21
CA MET A 118 4.38 2.81 13.79
C MET A 118 3.12 2.39 13.02
N VAL A 119 2.84 3.07 11.91
CA VAL A 119 1.86 2.67 10.91
C VAL A 119 2.58 2.45 9.60
N ILE A 120 2.29 1.36 8.92
CA ILE A 120 2.84 1.05 7.61
C ILE A 120 1.70 0.85 6.61
N ASN A 121 1.97 1.13 5.33
CA ASN A 121 1.03 0.91 4.25
C ASN A 121 1.80 0.73 2.94
N ARG A 122 1.41 -0.26 2.14
CA ARG A 122 2.04 -0.51 0.83
C ARG A 122 1.00 -0.77 -0.24
N HIS A 123 0.91 0.15 -1.21
CA HIS A 123 -0.01 0.05 -2.36
C HIS A 123 -1.50 0.06 -2.00
N GLY A 124 -1.85 0.37 -0.76
CA GLY A 124 -3.21 0.52 -0.29
C GLY A 124 -3.63 1.98 -0.17
N ASP A 125 -4.92 2.23 0.01
CA ASP A 125 -5.44 3.56 0.29
C ASP A 125 -5.16 3.96 1.74
N PHE A 126 -5.20 5.26 2.03
CA PHE A 126 -4.99 5.76 3.38
C PHE A 126 -5.58 7.17 3.58
N ASN A 127 -5.97 7.44 4.81
CA ASN A 127 -6.40 8.75 5.28
C ASN A 127 -5.33 9.35 6.21
N ALA A 128 -4.71 10.46 5.79
CA ALA A 128 -3.63 11.08 6.55
C ALA A 128 -4.07 11.56 7.95
N GLU A 129 -5.32 12.05 8.09
CA GLU A 129 -5.88 12.50 9.37
C GLU A 129 -6.09 11.33 10.33
N GLU A 130 -6.59 10.20 9.82
CA GLU A 130 -6.77 9.00 10.62
C GLU A 130 -5.44 8.37 11.03
N ILE A 131 -4.45 8.34 10.13
CA ILE A 131 -3.09 7.90 10.48
C ILE A 131 -2.51 8.80 11.57
N TYR A 132 -2.69 10.13 11.44
CA TYR A 132 -2.25 11.08 12.47
C TYR A 132 -2.95 10.82 13.82
N ARG A 133 -4.24 10.53 13.80
CA ARG A 133 -5.04 10.24 14.99
C ARG A 133 -4.59 8.98 15.72
N VAL A 134 -4.35 7.89 14.98
CA VAL A 134 -4.01 6.60 15.61
C VAL A 134 -2.55 6.50 16.02
N LEU A 135 -1.67 7.33 15.47
CA LEU A 135 -0.27 7.39 15.87
C LEU A 135 -0.10 8.08 17.22
N LYS A 136 0.79 7.56 18.03
CA LYS A 136 1.30 8.24 19.24
C LYS A 136 2.12 9.46 18.84
N PRO A 137 2.27 10.45 19.75
CA PRO A 137 3.26 11.51 19.58
C PRO A 137 4.66 10.93 19.35
N GLY A 138 5.32 11.35 18.25
CA GLY A 138 6.60 10.79 17.82
C GLY A 138 6.53 9.47 17.07
N GLY A 139 5.31 8.95 16.82
CA GLY A 139 5.10 7.76 16.01
C GLY A 139 5.44 7.97 14.52
N LEU A 140 5.73 6.89 13.83
CA LEU A 140 6.18 6.92 12.43
C LEU A 140 5.12 6.38 11.48
N PHE A 141 4.92 7.04 10.35
CA PHE A 141 4.23 6.49 9.19
C PHE A 141 5.22 6.20 8.06
N ILE A 142 5.19 5.00 7.54
CA ILE A 142 6.04 4.57 6.42
C ILE A 142 5.16 4.01 5.33
N THR A 143 5.20 4.59 4.13
CA THR A 143 4.40 4.11 3.00
C THR A 143 5.22 3.98 1.72
N GLN A 144 4.85 3.04 0.88
CA GLN A 144 5.30 2.90 -0.50
C GLN A 144 4.09 2.78 -1.40
N GLN A 145 4.00 3.65 -2.40
CA GLN A 145 2.86 3.72 -3.31
C GLN A 145 3.31 3.62 -4.77
N VAL A 146 2.38 3.27 -5.64
CA VAL A 146 2.52 3.50 -7.08
C VAL A 146 2.05 4.92 -7.41
N GLY A 147 2.64 5.54 -8.43
CA GLY A 147 2.25 6.89 -8.86
C GLY A 147 1.00 6.90 -9.75
N ALA A 148 0.45 8.11 -9.98
CA ALA A 148 -0.71 8.31 -10.83
C ALA A 148 -0.53 7.75 -12.25
N GLU A 149 0.70 7.78 -12.77
CA GLU A 149 1.07 7.27 -14.10
C GLU A 149 1.36 5.76 -14.14
N ASN A 150 1.08 5.04 -13.04
CA ASN A 150 1.36 3.60 -12.99
C ASN A 150 0.59 2.87 -14.10
N ASP A 151 1.32 2.06 -14.89
CA ASP A 151 0.78 1.28 -15.99
C ASP A 151 0.12 2.10 -17.13
N ARG A 152 0.31 3.43 -17.16
CA ARG A 152 -0.37 4.34 -18.08
C ARG A 152 -0.23 3.91 -19.54
N GLU A 153 0.97 3.64 -20.00
CA GLU A 153 1.24 3.24 -21.40
C GLU A 153 0.51 1.95 -21.79
N LEU A 154 0.44 0.96 -20.87
CA LEU A 154 -0.29 -0.26 -21.12
C LEU A 154 -1.81 -0.05 -21.16
N VAL A 155 -2.32 0.75 -20.23
CA VAL A 155 -3.74 1.08 -20.18
C VAL A 155 -4.15 1.81 -21.46
N GLU A 156 -3.39 2.80 -21.90
CA GLU A 156 -3.64 3.53 -23.15
C GLU A 156 -3.52 2.65 -24.39
N LEU A 157 -2.56 1.73 -24.42
CA LEU A 157 -2.41 0.78 -25.51
C LEU A 157 -3.63 -0.17 -25.63
N LEU A 158 -4.21 -0.58 -24.51
CA LEU A 158 -5.29 -1.56 -24.48
C LEU A 158 -6.70 -0.93 -24.55
N CYS A 159 -6.86 0.24 -23.94
CA CYS A 159 -8.15 0.88 -23.74
C CYS A 159 -8.30 2.22 -24.48
N GLY A 160 -7.22 2.76 -25.06
CA GLY A 160 -7.15 4.13 -25.56
C GLY A 160 -6.97 5.15 -24.45
N GLU A 161 -7.13 6.44 -24.78
CA GLU A 161 -7.07 7.51 -23.77
C GLU A 161 -8.14 7.29 -22.70
N THR A 162 -7.70 7.28 -21.44
CA THR A 162 -8.56 7.11 -20.26
C THR A 162 -8.15 8.12 -19.18
N GLU A 163 -9.06 8.41 -18.27
CA GLU A 163 -8.74 9.21 -17.09
C GLU A 163 -7.80 8.43 -16.15
N LEU A 164 -6.99 9.16 -15.40
CA LEU A 164 -6.17 8.56 -14.36
C LEU A 164 -7.07 8.10 -13.21
N PRO A 165 -6.98 6.83 -12.75
CA PRO A 165 -7.81 6.35 -11.65
C PRO A 165 -7.49 7.06 -10.33
N PHE A 166 -6.25 7.52 -10.15
CA PHE A 166 -5.77 8.22 -8.96
C PHE A 166 -4.99 9.47 -9.34
N PRO A 167 -5.67 10.54 -9.84
CA PRO A 167 -5.01 11.70 -10.44
C PRO A 167 -4.19 12.54 -9.46
N GLU A 168 -4.39 12.37 -8.16
CA GLU A 168 -3.62 13.09 -7.12
C GLU A 168 -2.46 12.27 -6.54
N GLN A 169 -2.22 11.07 -7.03
CA GLN A 169 -1.21 10.16 -6.47
C GLN A 169 0.20 10.49 -6.96
N TYR A 170 0.62 11.74 -6.72
CA TYR A 170 1.97 12.24 -6.95
C TYR A 170 2.68 12.51 -5.63
N LEU A 171 4.01 12.38 -5.65
CA LEU A 171 4.87 12.57 -4.48
C LEU A 171 4.65 13.89 -3.76
N ASP A 172 4.70 14.97 -4.52
CA ASP A 172 4.59 16.33 -3.99
C ASP A 172 3.18 16.61 -3.42
N VAL A 173 2.13 16.09 -4.08
CA VAL A 173 0.74 16.18 -3.60
C VAL A 173 0.57 15.43 -2.30
N THR A 174 1.00 14.16 -2.26
CA THR A 174 0.93 13.32 -1.06
C THR A 174 1.77 13.91 0.08
N THR A 175 2.99 14.36 -0.20
CA THR A 175 3.86 15.00 0.81
C THR A 175 3.23 16.24 1.39
N ARG A 176 2.57 17.07 0.56
CA ARG A 176 1.86 18.27 1.00
C ARG A 176 0.70 17.89 1.93
N LYS A 177 -0.13 16.92 1.54
CA LYS A 177 -1.25 16.41 2.34
C LYS A 177 -0.81 16.01 3.75
N PHE A 178 0.31 15.29 3.87
CA PHE A 178 0.83 14.92 5.18
C PHE A 178 1.36 16.12 5.99
N ARG A 179 2.05 17.07 5.35
CA ARG A 179 2.47 18.32 6.02
C ARG A 179 1.29 19.13 6.54
N ASP A 180 0.25 19.27 5.73
CA ASP A 180 -0.96 20.02 6.08
C ASP A 180 -1.72 19.36 7.24
N THR A 181 -1.62 18.03 7.37
CA THR A 181 -2.15 17.27 8.51
C THR A 181 -1.31 17.42 9.79
N GLY A 182 -0.08 17.92 9.70
CA GLY A 182 0.81 18.15 10.86
C GLY A 182 1.98 17.18 10.97
N PHE A 183 2.24 16.34 9.97
CA PHE A 183 3.42 15.47 9.96
C PHE A 183 4.71 16.23 9.66
N GLY A 184 5.77 15.92 10.39
CA GLY A 184 7.13 16.23 9.99
C GLY A 184 7.62 15.21 8.95
N ILE A 185 7.96 15.65 7.75
CA ILE A 185 8.46 14.74 6.70
C ILE A 185 9.95 14.49 6.91
N LEU A 186 10.31 13.24 7.15
CA LEU A 186 11.69 12.83 7.40
C LEU A 186 12.44 12.47 6.12
N GLU A 187 11.77 11.73 5.20
CA GLU A 187 12.37 11.29 3.96
C GLU A 187 11.30 11.16 2.87
N THR A 188 11.64 11.51 1.65
CA THR A 188 10.81 11.27 0.46
C THR A 188 11.70 10.88 -0.71
N GLN A 189 11.31 9.85 -1.45
CA GLN A 189 11.98 9.43 -2.66
C GLN A 189 10.94 9.06 -3.72
N GLY A 190 11.24 9.29 -4.98
CA GLY A 190 10.43 8.88 -6.12
C GLY A 190 11.32 8.44 -7.27
N VAL A 191 10.89 7.42 -7.99
CA VAL A 191 11.60 6.93 -9.17
C VAL A 191 10.60 6.61 -10.27
N LEU A 192 11.01 6.85 -11.50
CA LEU A 192 10.36 6.33 -12.69
C LEU A 192 11.14 5.08 -13.10
N SER A 193 10.50 3.93 -13.06
CA SER A 193 11.08 2.65 -13.46
C SER A 193 10.31 2.07 -14.63
N SER A 194 10.99 1.38 -15.54
CA SER A 194 10.36 0.71 -16.68
C SER A 194 10.15 -0.77 -16.38
N HIS A 195 8.99 -1.32 -16.76
CA HIS A 195 8.69 -2.74 -16.62
C HIS A 195 8.44 -3.34 -18.00
N PRO A 196 9.34 -4.15 -18.55
CA PRO A 196 9.07 -4.85 -19.79
C PRO A 196 8.04 -5.95 -19.57
N VAL A 197 6.90 -5.88 -20.25
CA VAL A 197 5.93 -6.99 -20.32
C VAL A 197 6.43 -7.98 -21.35
N LEU A 198 6.91 -9.14 -20.92
CA LEU A 198 7.53 -10.14 -21.80
C LEU A 198 6.53 -10.96 -22.61
N ARG A 199 5.24 -11.04 -22.22
CA ARG A 199 4.23 -11.82 -22.96
C ARG A 199 2.80 -11.39 -22.66
N CYS A 200 2.11 -10.99 -23.71
CA CYS A 200 0.67 -11.07 -23.80
C CYS A 200 0.32 -12.04 -24.96
N GLY A 201 0.12 -13.31 -24.64
CA GLY A 201 -0.09 -14.35 -25.67
C GLY A 201 1.19 -14.69 -26.47
N ARG A 202 1.03 -15.36 -27.65
CA ARG A 202 2.14 -15.73 -28.55
C ARG A 202 2.75 -14.57 -29.33
N ALA A 203 2.13 -13.41 -29.35
CA ALA A 203 2.72 -12.19 -29.88
C ALA A 203 3.45 -11.50 -28.72
N GLY A 204 4.76 -11.52 -28.72
CA GLY A 204 5.57 -10.78 -27.77
C GLY A 204 5.38 -9.28 -27.99
N LEU A 205 4.53 -8.65 -27.20
CA LEU A 205 4.51 -7.21 -27.05
C LEU A 205 5.50 -6.88 -25.93
N ALA A 206 6.64 -6.33 -26.30
CA ALA A 206 7.50 -5.63 -25.38
C ALA A 206 6.85 -4.26 -25.14
N CYS A 207 6.04 -4.15 -24.09
CA CYS A 207 5.63 -2.85 -23.55
C CYS A 207 6.62 -2.48 -22.45
N SER A 208 7.33 -1.39 -22.63
CA SER A 208 8.05 -0.76 -21.53
C SER A 208 7.03 0.03 -20.69
N ARG A 209 6.98 -0.24 -19.39
CA ARG A 209 6.13 0.50 -18.47
C ARG A 209 7.00 1.40 -17.60
N HIS A 210 6.53 2.59 -17.39
CA HIS A 210 7.10 3.46 -16.39
C HIS A 210 6.31 3.27 -15.08
N ARG A 211 6.96 2.71 -14.09
CA ARG A 211 6.41 2.67 -12.73
C ARG A 211 6.89 3.91 -12.00
N MET A 212 5.96 4.79 -11.66
CA MET A 212 6.26 5.86 -10.73
C MET A 212 6.10 5.29 -9.33
N GLY A 213 7.18 4.91 -8.69
CA GLY A 213 7.17 4.66 -7.26
C GLY A 213 6.96 5.99 -6.55
N ILE A 214 5.86 6.15 -5.81
CA ILE A 214 5.78 7.24 -4.85
C ILE A 214 6.63 6.85 -3.65
N PRO A 215 7.41 7.81 -3.17
CA PRO A 215 8.43 7.55 -2.22
C PRO A 215 7.89 7.28 -0.84
N ARG A 216 8.74 6.72 -0.14
CA ARG A 216 8.83 6.55 1.27
C ARG A 216 8.61 7.86 2.02
N ILE A 217 7.41 8.06 2.59
CA ILE A 217 7.17 9.15 3.52
C ILE A 217 7.41 8.61 4.91
N LEU A 218 8.47 9.05 5.56
CA LEU A 218 8.66 8.90 6.99
C LEU A 218 8.11 10.16 7.64
N GLY A 219 7.00 10.05 8.36
CA GLY A 219 6.42 11.16 9.08
C GLY A 219 6.33 10.84 10.56
N GLY A 220 6.67 11.81 11.40
CA GLY A 220 6.52 11.74 12.84
C GLY A 220 6.17 13.12 13.40
N TYR A 221 5.69 13.18 14.61
CA TYR A 221 5.55 14.42 15.35
C TYR A 221 6.93 15.04 15.56
N PRO A 222 7.11 16.36 15.39
CA PRO A 222 8.35 17.00 15.78
C PRO A 222 8.58 16.80 17.29
N PRO A 223 9.79 16.44 17.72
CA PRO A 223 10.09 16.31 19.14
C PRO A 223 9.88 17.67 19.81
N GLY A 224 8.98 17.76 20.80
CA GLY A 224 8.73 18.94 21.59
C GLY A 224 7.47 19.74 21.29
N SER A 225 6.68 19.41 20.26
CA SER A 225 5.36 20.01 20.11
C SER A 225 4.35 19.22 20.94
N ALA A 226 4.02 19.72 22.14
CA ALA A 226 2.71 19.45 22.73
C ALA A 226 1.68 20.19 21.84
N ALA A 227 1.33 19.59 20.72
CA ALA A 227 0.31 20.14 19.85
C ALA A 227 -1.01 20.09 20.58
N GLU A 228 -1.53 21.25 20.98
CA GLU A 228 -2.92 21.40 21.32
C GLU A 228 -3.73 20.84 20.17
N ARG A 229 -4.47 19.76 20.42
CA ARG A 229 -5.40 19.20 19.44
C ARG A 229 -6.38 20.31 19.06
N PRO A 230 -6.70 20.49 17.77
CA PRO A 230 -7.83 21.34 17.40
C PRO A 230 -9.06 20.82 18.14
N ALA A 231 -9.76 21.72 18.84
CA ALA A 231 -10.96 21.39 19.59
C ALA A 231 -12.00 20.80 18.63
N ASP A 232 -12.56 19.65 18.98
CA ASP A 232 -13.69 19.02 18.27
C ASP A 232 -14.87 20.03 18.23
N PRO A 233 -15.30 20.48 17.04
CA PRO A 233 -16.42 21.44 16.93
C PRO A 233 -17.80 20.83 17.29
N GLY A 234 -17.85 19.54 17.71
CA GLY A 234 -19.09 18.80 17.97
C GLY A 234 -19.49 18.63 19.45
N ALA A 235 -18.67 19.01 20.42
CA ALA A 235 -19.04 18.92 21.84
C ALA A 235 -19.98 20.08 22.22
N LYS A 236 -21.25 19.97 21.87
CA LYS A 236 -22.34 20.73 22.51
C LYS A 236 -22.87 19.94 23.66
N GLN A 237 -22.91 20.62 24.81
CA GLN A 237 -23.56 20.26 26.07
C GLN A 237 -24.96 19.72 25.89
#